data_5b713a3f5556945459e42fb5c0c4163f
#
_entry.id   5b713a3f5556945459e42fb5c0c4163f
#
_cell.length_a   1.000
_cell.length_b   1.000
_cell.length_c   1.000
_cell.angle_alpha   90.00
_cell.angle_beta   90.00
_cell.angle_gamma   90.00
#
_symmetry.space_group_name_H-M   'P 1'
#
loop_
_entity.id
_entity.type
_entity.pdbx_description
1 polymer ?
#
loop_
_entity_poly.entity_id
_entity_poly.type
_entity_poly.pdbx_seq_one_letter_code
_entity_poly.pdbx_strand_id
1 'polypeptide(L)'
;MKFRALLPLVLLAAATAPTLPSYIARAAADPARAADVAIDARRHGPEILAFAGVRPGAKVLDLIPGGGYWTRLFSKIVGPRGHVYGIWPAPYALEDAKSVERYDMLAANPAFGNITASTQPATELTLPVKVDLVFTAQNYHDYPDKFMGPVDPADLNKAVFKALKRGGIYLIVDHAAAPGSGMRDTDTLHRIDAAIVKAQVLAAGFTFVGESTLLANPADDHTLLVFNDAIRGKTDQFIYKFRKP
;
A
#
# COMPACT_ATOMS: atom_id res chain seq x y z
N MET A 1 40.38 51.46 11.28
CA MET A 1 39.05 50.96 11.65
C MET A 1 38.87 49.55 11.04
N LYS A 2 38.85 48.50 11.88
CA LYS A 2 38.68 47.10 11.43
C LYS A 2 37.20 46.74 11.63
N PHE A 3 36.46 46.60 10.54
CA PHE A 3 35.09 46.10 10.59
C PHE A 3 35.13 44.58 10.81
N ARG A 4 34.60 44.11 11.95
CA ARG A 4 34.31 42.69 12.20
C ARG A 4 32.95 42.40 11.63
N ALA A 5 32.90 41.59 10.58
CA ALA A 5 31.65 41.04 10.08
C ALA A 5 31.15 39.92 11.04
N LEU A 6 29.99 40.13 11.64
CA LEU A 6 29.25 39.07 12.36
C LEU A 6 28.52 38.21 11.33
N LEU A 7 28.93 36.96 11.18
CA LEU A 7 28.13 35.97 10.46
C LEU A 7 26.93 35.57 11.32
N PRO A 8 25.69 35.53 10.77
CA PRO A 8 24.55 35.01 11.49
C PRO A 8 24.66 33.49 11.61
N LEU A 9 24.59 32.97 12.83
CA LEU A 9 24.48 31.55 13.12
C LEU A 9 23.05 31.11 12.78
N VAL A 10 22.86 30.44 11.65
CA VAL A 10 21.57 29.81 11.29
C VAL A 10 21.45 28.52 12.10
N LEU A 11 20.65 28.54 13.16
CA LEU A 11 20.24 27.29 13.84
C LEU A 11 19.29 26.52 12.91
N LEU A 12 19.80 25.45 12.33
CA LEU A 12 18.94 24.44 11.67
C LEU A 12 18.20 23.68 12.78
N ALA A 13 16.92 23.95 12.97
CA ALA A 13 16.07 23.14 13.82
C ALA A 13 15.93 21.77 13.15
N ALA A 14 16.50 20.74 13.77
CA ALA A 14 16.25 19.36 13.36
C ALA A 14 14.75 19.05 13.52
N ALA A 15 14.04 18.87 12.42
CA ALA A 15 12.67 18.41 12.44
C ALA A 15 12.67 17.00 13.06
N THR A 16 12.10 16.87 14.26
CA THR A 16 11.87 15.55 14.88
C THR A 16 10.95 14.75 13.98
N ALA A 17 11.34 13.53 13.60
CA ALA A 17 10.47 12.63 12.86
C ALA A 17 9.12 12.48 13.62
N PRO A 18 7.99 12.54 12.94
CA PRO A 18 6.69 12.43 13.60
C PRO A 18 6.61 11.09 14.35
N THR A 19 6.32 11.17 15.65
CA THR A 19 6.18 9.98 16.50
C THR A 19 4.97 9.17 16.04
N LEU A 20 5.14 7.86 15.90
CA LEU A 20 4.05 6.96 15.56
C LEU A 20 2.92 7.05 16.61
N PRO A 21 1.65 7.04 16.21
CA PRO A 21 0.54 6.87 17.12
C PRO A 21 0.73 5.63 18.00
N SER A 22 0.48 5.72 19.30
CA SER A 22 0.79 4.66 20.25
C SER A 22 0.11 3.32 19.94
N TYR A 23 -1.07 3.34 19.33
CA TYR A 23 -1.77 2.12 18.90
C TYR A 23 -1.09 1.44 17.72
N ILE A 24 -0.46 2.20 16.80
CA ILE A 24 0.34 1.65 15.69
C ILE A 24 1.66 1.09 16.23
N ALA A 25 2.34 1.82 17.11
CA ALA A 25 3.57 1.33 17.72
C ALA A 25 3.34 0.01 18.48
N ARG A 26 2.24 -0.12 19.23
CA ARG A 26 1.87 -1.38 19.89
C ARG A 26 1.56 -2.50 18.90
N ALA A 27 0.84 -2.19 17.79
CA ALA A 27 0.55 -3.17 16.76
C ALA A 27 1.81 -3.67 16.05
N ALA A 28 2.76 -2.78 15.78
CA ALA A 28 4.05 -3.13 15.17
C ALA A 28 4.87 -4.06 16.08
N ALA A 29 4.84 -3.82 17.39
CA ALA A 29 5.57 -4.59 18.39
C ALA A 29 4.81 -5.86 18.88
N ASP A 30 3.66 -6.20 18.30
CA ASP A 30 2.88 -7.38 18.73
C ASP A 30 3.69 -8.67 18.52
N PRO A 31 3.81 -9.55 19.53
CA PRO A 31 4.59 -10.79 19.44
C PRO A 31 4.16 -11.72 18.28
N ALA A 32 2.88 -11.71 17.89
CA ALA A 32 2.40 -12.47 16.73
C ALA A 32 2.98 -11.97 15.38
N ARG A 33 3.62 -10.81 15.37
CA ARG A 33 4.32 -10.21 14.22
C ARG A 33 5.85 -10.28 14.31
N ALA A 34 6.41 -11.04 15.26
CA ALA A 34 7.87 -11.05 15.49
C ALA A 34 8.67 -11.29 14.20
N ALA A 35 8.19 -12.13 13.29
CA ALA A 35 8.83 -12.39 12.00
C ALA A 35 8.78 -11.19 11.03
N ASP A 36 7.89 -10.23 11.24
CA ASP A 36 7.71 -9.07 10.37
C ASP A 36 8.61 -7.88 10.75
N VAL A 37 9.19 -7.86 11.95
CA VAL A 37 9.98 -6.73 12.47
C VAL A 37 11.14 -6.36 11.55
N ALA A 38 11.86 -7.36 11.01
CA ALA A 38 12.92 -7.10 10.05
C ALA A 38 12.40 -6.56 8.70
N ILE A 39 11.14 -6.88 8.36
CA ILE A 39 10.47 -6.39 7.15
C ILE A 39 10.00 -4.94 7.36
N ASP A 40 9.56 -4.59 8.58
CA ASP A 40 9.13 -3.23 8.93
C ASP A 40 10.23 -2.20 8.61
N ALA A 41 11.49 -2.50 8.94
CA ALA A 41 12.63 -1.63 8.68
C ALA A 41 12.82 -1.28 7.18
N ARG A 42 12.45 -2.20 6.29
CA ARG A 42 12.56 -2.01 4.84
C ARG A 42 11.28 -1.43 4.21
N ARG A 43 10.11 -1.85 4.71
CA ARG A 43 8.81 -1.48 4.13
C ARG A 43 8.19 -0.24 4.79
N HIS A 44 8.73 0.24 5.89
CA HIS A 44 8.18 1.35 6.67
C HIS A 44 6.68 1.19 6.97
N GLY A 45 6.27 -0.07 7.22
CA GLY A 45 4.85 -0.41 7.34
C GLY A 45 4.10 0.41 8.39
N PRO A 46 4.60 0.52 9.63
CA PRO A 46 3.97 1.33 10.67
C PRO A 46 3.78 2.80 10.27
N GLU A 47 4.80 3.40 9.64
CA GLU A 47 4.79 4.80 9.20
C GLU A 47 3.79 5.02 8.04
N ILE A 48 3.74 4.09 7.09
CA ILE A 48 2.81 4.14 5.96
C ILE A 48 1.37 4.00 6.46
N LEU A 49 1.10 3.11 7.44
CA LEU A 49 -0.24 2.98 7.98
C LEU A 49 -0.63 4.14 8.90
N ALA A 50 0.33 4.82 9.53
CA ALA A 50 0.10 6.10 10.19
C ALA A 50 -0.28 7.18 9.18
N PHE A 51 0.44 7.28 8.05
CA PHE A 51 0.10 8.17 6.94
C PHE A 51 -1.28 7.86 6.35
N ALA A 52 -1.64 6.58 6.17
CA ALA A 52 -2.97 6.16 5.74
C ALA A 52 -4.06 6.67 6.69
N GLY A 53 -3.75 6.79 7.97
CA GLY A 53 -4.68 7.20 9.01
C GLY A 53 -5.61 6.06 9.46
N VAL A 54 -5.17 4.80 9.33
CA VAL A 54 -5.91 3.63 9.81
C VAL A 54 -6.04 3.70 11.34
N ARG A 55 -7.20 3.28 11.88
CA ARG A 55 -7.53 3.42 13.30
C ARG A 55 -8.11 2.13 13.89
N PRO A 56 -8.06 1.97 15.20
CA PRO A 56 -8.79 0.90 15.88
C PRO A 56 -10.28 0.90 15.50
N GLY A 57 -10.83 -0.27 15.25
CA GLY A 57 -12.21 -0.48 14.82
C GLY A 57 -12.47 -0.31 13.32
N ALA A 58 -11.48 0.13 12.53
CA ALA A 58 -11.64 0.31 11.09
C ALA A 58 -11.92 -1.02 10.36
N LYS A 59 -12.64 -0.93 9.24
CA LYS A 59 -12.80 -1.99 8.26
C LYS A 59 -11.86 -1.70 7.09
N VAL A 60 -10.98 -2.63 6.79
CA VAL A 60 -9.92 -2.48 5.78
C VAL A 60 -10.10 -3.54 4.70
N LEU A 61 -9.96 -3.15 3.43
CA LEU A 61 -9.77 -4.05 2.31
C LEU A 61 -8.29 -4.02 1.91
N ASP A 62 -7.64 -5.18 1.98
CA ASP A 62 -6.28 -5.42 1.52
C ASP A 62 -6.36 -6.18 0.19
N LEU A 63 -6.08 -5.48 -0.91
CA LEU A 63 -6.13 -6.04 -2.26
C LEU A 63 -4.80 -6.71 -2.59
N ILE A 64 -4.88 -7.97 -2.99
CA ILE A 64 -3.73 -8.82 -3.29
C ILE A 64 -2.74 -8.82 -2.12
N PRO A 65 -3.15 -9.37 -0.97
CA PRO A 65 -2.39 -9.21 0.28
C PRO A 65 -1.06 -9.97 0.34
N GLY A 66 -0.71 -10.74 -0.70
CA GLY A 66 0.51 -11.53 -0.78
C GLY A 66 0.66 -12.47 0.42
N GLY A 67 1.84 -12.54 1.01
CA GLY A 67 2.09 -13.35 2.21
C GLY A 67 1.53 -12.75 3.52
N GLY A 68 0.66 -11.74 3.46
CA GLY A 68 -0.08 -11.20 4.61
C GLY A 68 0.71 -10.25 5.52
N TYR A 69 1.84 -9.71 5.09
CA TYR A 69 2.60 -8.74 5.91
C TYR A 69 1.76 -7.52 6.31
N TRP A 70 1.13 -6.86 5.33
CA TRP A 70 0.26 -5.71 5.59
C TRP A 70 -0.97 -6.10 6.38
N THR A 71 -1.58 -7.21 6.03
CA THR A 71 -2.75 -7.76 6.71
C THR A 71 -2.51 -7.99 8.20
N ARG A 72 -1.38 -8.60 8.58
CA ARG A 72 -1.03 -8.81 9.99
C ARG A 72 -0.91 -7.48 10.74
N LEU A 73 -0.29 -6.48 10.13
CA LEU A 73 -0.18 -5.15 10.74
C LEU A 73 -1.54 -4.47 10.84
N PHE A 74 -2.35 -4.50 9.78
CA PHE A 74 -3.74 -4.02 9.80
C PHE A 74 -4.55 -4.68 10.91
N SER A 75 -4.53 -6.02 10.98
CA SER A 75 -5.28 -6.80 11.98
C SER A 75 -5.00 -6.33 13.41
N LYS A 76 -3.72 -6.09 13.73
CA LYS A 76 -3.32 -5.59 15.06
C LYS A 76 -3.70 -4.13 15.29
N ILE A 77 -3.64 -3.29 14.28
CA ILE A 77 -4.06 -1.87 14.39
C ILE A 77 -5.57 -1.76 14.59
N VAL A 78 -6.35 -2.44 13.75
CA VAL A 78 -7.82 -2.32 13.82
C VAL A 78 -8.41 -3.04 15.03
N GLY A 79 -7.73 -4.07 15.53
CA GLY A 79 -8.12 -4.80 16.74
C GLY A 79 -9.45 -5.55 16.64
N PRO A 80 -10.00 -6.08 17.74
CA PRO A 80 -11.13 -7.02 17.73
C PRO A 80 -12.46 -6.39 17.26
N ARG A 81 -12.59 -5.06 17.26
CA ARG A 81 -13.77 -4.36 16.74
C ARG A 81 -13.62 -3.96 15.28
N GLY A 82 -12.40 -4.07 14.73
CA GLY A 82 -12.09 -3.88 13.32
C GLY A 82 -12.19 -5.16 12.51
N HIS A 83 -11.90 -5.07 11.20
CA HIS A 83 -11.83 -6.25 10.34
C HIS A 83 -10.95 -5.98 9.12
N VAL A 84 -10.25 -7.00 8.65
CA VAL A 84 -9.43 -6.96 7.44
C VAL A 84 -9.97 -7.98 6.44
N TYR A 85 -10.40 -7.50 5.30
CA TYR A 85 -10.83 -8.32 4.17
C TYR A 85 -9.65 -8.43 3.20
N GLY A 86 -9.07 -9.60 3.05
CA GLY A 86 -8.08 -9.89 2.01
C GLY A 86 -8.80 -10.41 0.76
N ILE A 87 -8.66 -9.71 -0.36
CA ILE A 87 -9.27 -10.11 -1.62
C ILE A 87 -8.18 -10.34 -2.67
N TRP A 88 -8.27 -11.52 -3.28
CA TRP A 88 -7.47 -11.90 -4.43
C TRP A 88 -8.33 -11.85 -5.70
N PRO A 89 -7.90 -11.15 -6.76
CA PRO A 89 -8.47 -11.37 -8.08
C PRO A 89 -8.30 -12.84 -8.50
N ALA A 90 -9.33 -13.45 -9.07
CA ALA A 90 -9.29 -14.87 -9.40
C ALA A 90 -8.11 -15.28 -10.32
N PRO A 91 -7.74 -14.50 -11.35
CA PRO A 91 -6.55 -14.83 -12.15
C PRO A 91 -5.26 -14.76 -11.33
N TYR A 92 -5.12 -13.76 -10.46
CA TYR A 92 -3.94 -13.63 -9.58
C TYR A 92 -3.84 -14.79 -8.58
N ALA A 93 -4.98 -15.22 -8.03
CA ALA A 93 -5.02 -16.34 -7.10
C ALA A 93 -4.57 -17.66 -7.75
N LEU A 94 -4.78 -17.84 -9.05
CA LEU A 94 -4.27 -18.98 -9.82
C LEU A 94 -2.76 -18.89 -10.03
N GLU A 95 -2.24 -17.70 -10.32
CA GLU A 95 -0.82 -17.48 -10.56
C GLU A 95 0.01 -17.64 -9.27
N ASP A 96 -0.47 -17.12 -8.12
CA ASP A 96 0.22 -17.21 -6.83
C ASP A 96 -0.57 -18.01 -5.77
N ALA A 97 -0.98 -19.23 -6.14
CA ALA A 97 -1.73 -20.13 -5.26
C ALA A 97 -1.05 -20.37 -3.90
N LYS A 98 0.29 -20.35 -3.86
CA LYS A 98 1.06 -20.51 -2.62
C LYS A 98 0.88 -19.35 -1.65
N SER A 99 0.75 -18.13 -2.15
CA SER A 99 0.47 -16.98 -1.29
C SER A 99 -0.97 -17.00 -0.79
N VAL A 100 -1.91 -17.45 -1.62
CA VAL A 100 -3.30 -17.65 -1.19
C VAL A 100 -3.38 -18.67 -0.06
N GLU A 101 -2.76 -19.85 -0.21
CA GLU A 101 -2.71 -20.87 0.83
C GLU A 101 -2.10 -20.33 2.15
N ARG A 102 -0.98 -19.63 2.08
CA ARG A 102 -0.37 -19.00 3.27
C ARG A 102 -1.30 -17.98 3.92
N TYR A 103 -2.04 -17.24 3.11
CA TYR A 103 -3.00 -16.26 3.61
C TYR A 103 -4.22 -16.92 4.25
N ASP A 104 -4.71 -18.02 3.71
CA ASP A 104 -5.80 -18.81 4.31
C ASP A 104 -5.38 -19.36 5.68
N MET A 105 -4.14 -19.87 5.79
CA MET A 105 -3.58 -20.26 7.08
C MET A 105 -3.50 -19.08 8.07
N LEU A 106 -3.16 -17.87 7.58
CA LEU A 106 -3.15 -16.66 8.40
C LEU A 106 -4.56 -16.31 8.88
N ALA A 107 -5.56 -16.37 8.02
CA ALA A 107 -6.95 -16.08 8.36
C ALA A 107 -7.55 -17.10 9.36
N ALA A 108 -7.06 -18.33 9.32
CA ALA A 108 -7.42 -19.38 10.28
C ALA A 108 -6.68 -19.28 11.63
N ASN A 109 -5.65 -18.42 11.74
CA ASN A 109 -4.86 -18.29 12.95
C ASN A 109 -5.61 -17.46 14.02
N PRO A 110 -5.89 -18.03 15.22
CA PRO A 110 -6.62 -17.31 16.29
C PRO A 110 -5.98 -15.98 16.70
N ALA A 111 -4.67 -15.82 16.54
CA ALA A 111 -3.98 -14.54 16.83
C ALA A 111 -4.43 -13.40 15.90
N PHE A 112 -5.10 -13.73 14.77
CA PHE A 112 -5.57 -12.80 13.75
C PHE A 112 -7.06 -13.04 13.41
N GLY A 113 -7.90 -13.34 14.41
CA GLY A 113 -9.31 -13.73 14.25
C GLY A 113 -10.25 -12.67 13.63
N ASN A 114 -9.72 -11.53 13.20
CA ASN A 114 -10.44 -10.46 12.51
C ASN A 114 -10.05 -10.32 11.02
N ILE A 115 -9.58 -11.41 10.41
CA ILE A 115 -9.22 -11.48 9.00
C ILE A 115 -10.19 -12.40 8.25
N THR A 116 -10.55 -12.03 7.04
CA THR A 116 -11.28 -12.89 6.09
C THR A 116 -10.53 -12.92 4.77
N ALA A 117 -10.38 -14.11 4.20
CA ALA A 117 -9.82 -14.33 2.88
C ALA A 117 -10.93 -14.61 1.86
N SER A 118 -10.82 -14.08 0.65
CA SER A 118 -11.70 -14.47 -0.47
C SER A 118 -11.04 -14.24 -1.82
N THR A 119 -11.42 -15.06 -2.79
CA THR A 119 -11.10 -14.88 -4.21
C THR A 119 -12.34 -14.37 -4.94
N GLN A 120 -12.19 -13.31 -5.74
CA GLN A 120 -13.31 -12.65 -6.42
C GLN A 120 -12.89 -12.24 -7.85
N PRO A 121 -13.85 -11.92 -8.76
CA PRO A 121 -13.50 -11.24 -10.00
C PRO A 121 -12.76 -9.94 -9.74
N ALA A 122 -11.82 -9.58 -10.60
CA ALA A 122 -10.89 -8.46 -10.38
C ALA A 122 -11.57 -7.08 -10.18
N THR A 123 -12.78 -6.91 -10.72
CA THR A 123 -13.55 -5.65 -10.68
C THR A 123 -14.85 -5.72 -9.89
N GLU A 124 -15.11 -6.86 -9.22
CA GLU A 124 -16.35 -7.10 -8.46
C GLU A 124 -16.05 -7.24 -6.97
N LEU A 125 -15.66 -6.16 -6.33
CA LEU A 125 -15.32 -6.15 -4.90
C LEU A 125 -16.57 -6.26 -4.04
N THR A 126 -17.01 -7.51 -3.77
CA THR A 126 -18.16 -7.80 -2.91
C THR A 126 -17.71 -7.90 -1.45
N LEU A 127 -18.25 -7.03 -0.63
CA LEU A 127 -17.98 -6.95 0.79
C LEU A 127 -19.28 -6.90 1.59
N PRO A 128 -19.34 -7.47 2.81
CA PRO A 128 -20.54 -7.43 3.65
C PRO A 128 -20.87 -6.02 4.13
N VAL A 129 -19.88 -5.12 4.16
CA VAL A 129 -20.00 -3.71 4.56
C VAL A 129 -19.06 -2.84 3.75
N LYS A 130 -19.37 -1.55 3.64
CA LYS A 130 -18.41 -0.58 3.11
C LYS A 130 -17.24 -0.41 4.08
N VAL A 131 -16.02 -0.26 3.53
CA VAL A 131 -14.79 -0.16 4.29
C VAL A 131 -14.32 1.28 4.49
N ASP A 132 -13.48 1.48 5.50
CA ASP A 132 -12.89 2.76 5.83
C ASP A 132 -11.62 3.02 5.01
N LEU A 133 -10.95 1.94 4.60
CA LEU A 133 -9.71 1.99 3.84
C LEU A 133 -9.66 0.83 2.84
N VAL A 134 -9.25 1.12 1.61
CA VAL A 134 -8.76 0.14 0.64
C VAL A 134 -7.26 0.37 0.45
N PHE A 135 -6.51 -0.71 0.46
CA PHE A 135 -5.06 -0.71 0.34
C PHE A 135 -4.62 -1.67 -0.76
N THR A 136 -3.62 -1.27 -1.53
CA THR A 136 -2.86 -2.15 -2.43
C THR A 136 -1.39 -1.78 -2.40
N ALA A 137 -0.52 -2.77 -2.41
CA ALA A 137 0.92 -2.57 -2.37
C ALA A 137 1.64 -3.45 -3.38
N GLN A 138 2.26 -2.80 -4.37
CA GLN A 138 3.06 -3.46 -5.40
C GLN A 138 2.22 -4.37 -6.32
N ASN A 139 0.96 -4.02 -6.56
CA ASN A 139 0.03 -4.82 -7.35
C ASN A 139 -0.91 -3.98 -8.25
N TYR A 140 -0.91 -2.65 -8.15
CA TYR A 140 -1.77 -1.84 -9.04
C TYR A 140 -1.33 -1.98 -10.50
N HIS A 141 -0.02 -2.09 -10.72
CA HIS A 141 0.56 -2.31 -12.04
C HIS A 141 0.18 -3.65 -12.68
N ASP A 142 -0.19 -4.67 -11.89
CA ASP A 142 -0.56 -5.99 -12.39
C ASP A 142 -1.93 -6.02 -13.09
N TYR A 143 -2.84 -5.10 -12.77
CA TYR A 143 -4.22 -5.14 -13.27
C TYR A 143 -4.32 -5.02 -14.80
N PRO A 144 -3.55 -4.17 -15.51
CA PRO A 144 -3.59 -4.13 -16.97
C PRO A 144 -2.86 -5.29 -17.64
N ASP A 145 -2.16 -6.14 -16.91
CA ASP A 145 -1.34 -7.21 -17.46
C ASP A 145 -2.17 -8.39 -17.97
N LYS A 146 -1.62 -9.12 -18.95
CA LYS A 146 -2.32 -10.19 -19.64
C LYS A 146 -2.78 -11.32 -18.75
N PHE A 147 -1.98 -11.67 -17.74
CA PHE A 147 -2.32 -12.75 -16.79
C PHE A 147 -3.56 -12.43 -15.95
N MET A 148 -3.84 -11.14 -15.71
CA MET A 148 -5.04 -10.67 -15.00
C MET A 148 -6.32 -10.75 -15.86
N GLY A 149 -6.21 -11.07 -17.16
CA GLY A 149 -7.32 -11.04 -18.12
C GLY A 149 -7.70 -9.60 -18.53
N PRO A 150 -6.81 -8.83 -19.08
CA PRO A 150 -6.50 -7.41 -18.81
C PRO A 150 -7.68 -6.60 -18.24
N VAL A 151 -7.50 -6.13 -17.06
CA VAL A 151 -8.49 -5.30 -16.33
C VAL A 151 -8.20 -3.83 -16.60
N ASP A 152 -9.19 -3.08 -17.08
CA ASP A 152 -9.07 -1.64 -17.16
C ASP A 152 -8.95 -1.05 -15.74
N PRO A 153 -7.87 -0.32 -15.41
CA PRO A 153 -7.73 0.34 -14.12
C PRO A 153 -8.91 1.26 -13.77
N ALA A 154 -9.64 1.79 -14.76
CA ALA A 154 -10.84 2.56 -14.52
C ALA A 154 -11.95 1.72 -13.87
N ASP A 155 -12.10 0.46 -14.22
CA ASP A 155 -13.11 -0.42 -13.62
C ASP A 155 -12.69 -0.88 -12.23
N LEU A 156 -11.41 -1.18 -12.01
CA LEU A 156 -10.88 -1.38 -10.66
C LEU A 156 -11.18 -0.18 -9.75
N ASN A 157 -10.82 1.03 -10.21
CA ASN A 157 -10.99 2.24 -9.40
C ASN A 157 -12.46 2.55 -9.09
N LYS A 158 -13.38 2.27 -10.03
CA LYS A 158 -14.83 2.34 -9.78
C LYS A 158 -15.29 1.32 -8.73
N ALA A 159 -14.79 0.09 -8.79
CA ALA A 159 -15.10 -0.94 -7.80
C ALA A 159 -14.61 -0.54 -6.41
N VAL A 160 -13.37 -0.04 -6.30
CA VAL A 160 -12.80 0.50 -5.06
C VAL A 160 -13.64 1.68 -4.54
N PHE A 161 -14.04 2.59 -5.44
CA PHE A 161 -14.90 3.71 -5.07
C PHE A 161 -16.24 3.24 -4.48
N LYS A 162 -16.87 2.22 -5.07
CA LYS A 162 -18.10 1.62 -4.54
C LYS A 162 -17.90 0.95 -3.18
N ALA A 163 -16.77 0.26 -2.97
CA ALA A 163 -16.45 -0.45 -1.73
C ALA A 163 -16.24 0.49 -0.54
N LEU A 164 -15.73 1.70 -0.77
CA LEU A 164 -15.42 2.68 0.27
C LEU A 164 -16.65 3.42 0.81
N LYS A 165 -16.62 3.74 2.10
CA LYS A 165 -17.49 4.74 2.72
C LYS A 165 -17.17 6.14 2.18
N ARG A 166 -18.09 7.10 2.34
CA ARG A 166 -17.76 8.53 2.20
C ARG A 166 -16.66 8.90 3.18
N GLY A 167 -15.68 9.69 2.73
CA GLY A 167 -14.49 10.02 3.52
C GLY A 167 -13.47 8.90 3.63
N GLY A 168 -13.77 7.70 3.11
CA GLY A 168 -12.86 6.55 3.11
C GLY A 168 -11.61 6.79 2.25
N ILE A 169 -10.55 6.09 2.59
CA ILE A 169 -9.21 6.26 2.00
C ILE A 169 -8.91 5.13 1.03
N TYR A 170 -8.35 5.47 -0.12
CA TYR A 170 -7.65 4.55 -1.02
C TYR A 170 -6.16 4.87 -0.95
N LEU A 171 -5.37 3.93 -0.45
CA LEU A 171 -3.91 4.03 -0.38
C LEU A 171 -3.28 3.08 -1.37
N ILE A 172 -2.43 3.62 -2.25
CA ILE A 172 -1.70 2.87 -3.26
C ILE A 172 -0.21 3.05 -2.99
N VAL A 173 0.49 1.92 -2.91
CA VAL A 173 1.95 1.84 -2.91
C VAL A 173 2.34 1.04 -4.13
N ASP A 174 3.19 1.58 -5.03
CA ASP A 174 3.63 0.79 -6.16
C ASP A 174 5.02 1.19 -6.67
N HIS A 175 5.63 0.31 -7.47
CA HIS A 175 6.93 0.52 -8.09
C HIS A 175 6.85 1.59 -9.17
N ALA A 176 7.66 2.64 -9.02
CA ALA A 176 7.71 3.72 -9.97
C ALA A 176 8.38 3.28 -11.29
N ALA A 177 7.76 3.60 -12.42
CA ALA A 177 8.35 3.58 -13.73
C ALA A 177 8.90 4.96 -14.12
N ALA A 178 9.65 5.02 -15.22
CA ALA A 178 10.13 6.28 -15.76
C ALA A 178 8.96 7.26 -16.04
N PRO A 179 9.10 8.55 -15.69
CA PRO A 179 8.06 9.54 -15.95
C PRO A 179 7.66 9.57 -17.44
N GLY A 180 6.36 9.59 -17.73
CA GLY A 180 5.81 9.58 -19.06
C GLY A 180 5.73 8.20 -19.72
N SER A 181 6.11 7.12 -19.04
CA SER A 181 5.99 5.75 -19.57
C SER A 181 4.55 5.22 -19.54
N GLY A 182 3.67 5.82 -18.73
CA GLY A 182 2.30 5.35 -18.57
C GLY A 182 2.23 3.90 -18.03
N MET A 183 1.60 3.00 -18.79
CA MET A 183 1.49 1.57 -18.47
C MET A 183 2.43 0.68 -19.30
N ARG A 184 3.42 1.25 -20.01
CA ARG A 184 4.29 0.50 -20.93
C ARG A 184 5.09 -0.61 -20.23
N ASP A 185 5.50 -0.36 -19.00
CA ASP A 185 6.49 -1.15 -18.28
C ASP A 185 5.85 -2.11 -17.24
N THR A 186 4.52 -2.22 -17.20
CA THR A 186 3.80 -3.02 -16.17
C THR A 186 4.15 -4.51 -16.30
N ASP A 187 3.92 -5.12 -17.44
CA ASP A 187 4.14 -6.55 -17.71
C ASP A 187 5.64 -6.93 -17.81
N THR A 188 6.52 -5.98 -18.14
CA THR A 188 7.94 -6.26 -18.41
C THR A 188 8.86 -5.95 -17.24
N LEU A 189 8.65 -4.83 -16.56
CA LEU A 189 9.49 -4.38 -15.44
C LEU A 189 8.76 -4.43 -14.11
N HIS A 190 7.46 -4.76 -14.08
CA HIS A 190 6.59 -4.66 -12.92
C HIS A 190 6.63 -3.26 -12.29
N ARG A 191 6.47 -2.24 -13.16
CA ARG A 191 6.51 -0.82 -12.79
C ARG A 191 5.42 -0.06 -13.51
N ILE A 192 4.90 0.99 -12.87
CA ILE A 192 3.90 1.87 -13.47
C ILE A 192 4.25 3.34 -13.23
N ASP A 193 3.99 4.20 -14.22
CA ASP A 193 4.16 5.64 -14.06
C ASP A 193 3.19 6.19 -13.00
N ALA A 194 3.74 6.79 -11.96
CA ALA A 194 2.95 7.35 -10.86
C ALA A 194 1.92 8.41 -11.33
N ALA A 195 2.24 9.15 -12.40
CA ALA A 195 1.33 10.17 -12.94
C ALA A 195 0.08 9.56 -13.57
N ILE A 196 0.21 8.43 -14.29
CA ILE A 196 -0.97 7.76 -14.88
C ILE A 196 -1.88 7.18 -13.79
N VAL A 197 -1.31 6.59 -12.74
CA VAL A 197 -2.08 6.09 -11.59
C VAL A 197 -2.89 7.21 -10.95
N LYS A 198 -2.25 8.34 -10.68
CA LYS A 198 -2.92 9.53 -10.12
C LYS A 198 -4.07 9.99 -11.01
N ALA A 199 -3.85 10.08 -12.31
CA ALA A 199 -4.89 10.49 -13.28
C ALA A 199 -6.07 9.51 -13.30
N GLN A 200 -5.81 8.20 -13.35
CA GLN A 200 -6.83 7.15 -13.38
C GLN A 200 -7.70 7.14 -12.11
N VAL A 201 -7.09 7.32 -10.93
CA VAL A 201 -7.83 7.34 -9.65
C VAL A 201 -8.67 8.62 -9.53
N LEU A 202 -8.13 9.77 -9.95
CA LEU A 202 -8.89 11.03 -9.97
C LEU A 202 -10.09 10.93 -10.93
N ALA A 203 -9.93 10.31 -12.10
CA ALA A 203 -11.00 10.10 -13.08
C ALA A 203 -12.14 9.23 -12.53
N ALA A 204 -11.88 8.35 -11.56
CA ALA A 204 -12.89 7.56 -10.87
C ALA A 204 -13.66 8.34 -9.78
N GLY A 205 -13.37 9.63 -9.59
CA GLY A 205 -14.08 10.52 -8.66
C GLY A 205 -13.43 10.70 -7.29
N PHE A 206 -12.23 10.18 -7.09
CA PHE A 206 -11.46 10.40 -5.86
C PHE A 206 -10.84 11.79 -5.81
N THR A 207 -10.53 12.27 -4.61
CA THR A 207 -9.71 13.45 -4.37
C THR A 207 -8.33 13.01 -3.90
N PHE A 208 -7.27 13.53 -4.52
CA PHE A 208 -5.90 13.32 -4.03
C PHE A 208 -5.69 14.13 -2.73
N VAL A 209 -5.23 13.48 -1.67
CA VAL A 209 -5.03 14.10 -0.36
C VAL A 209 -3.59 14.11 0.13
N GLY A 210 -2.68 13.48 -0.60
CA GLY A 210 -1.27 13.56 -0.32
C GLY A 210 -0.47 12.37 -0.81
N GLU A 211 0.83 12.50 -0.69
CA GLU A 211 1.83 11.47 -1.00
C GLU A 211 2.86 11.38 0.11
N SER A 212 3.61 10.29 0.13
CA SER A 212 4.73 10.10 1.06
C SER A 212 5.95 9.61 0.30
N THR A 213 7.12 10.09 0.68
CA THR A 213 8.41 9.73 0.08
C THR A 213 9.15 8.65 0.86
N LEU A 214 8.50 7.98 1.81
CA LEU A 214 9.12 6.96 2.69
C LEU A 214 9.79 5.81 1.92
N LEU A 215 9.31 5.50 0.71
CA LEU A 215 9.87 4.46 -0.14
C LEU A 215 10.51 5.00 -1.43
N ALA A 216 10.74 6.32 -1.50
CA ALA A 216 11.42 6.91 -2.64
C ALA A 216 12.90 6.52 -2.64
N ASN A 217 13.38 6.10 -3.79
CA ASN A 217 14.79 5.79 -4.02
C ASN A 217 15.31 6.43 -5.31
N PRO A 218 15.85 7.65 -5.25
CA PRO A 218 16.33 8.35 -6.44
C PRO A 218 17.55 7.70 -7.12
N ALA A 219 18.14 6.67 -6.51
CA ALA A 219 19.22 5.89 -7.11
C ALA A 219 18.70 4.77 -8.04
N ASP A 220 17.40 4.47 -8.01
CA ASP A 220 16.78 3.53 -8.94
C ASP A 220 16.41 4.27 -10.24
N ASP A 221 17.05 3.94 -11.35
CA ASP A 221 16.85 4.57 -12.66
C ASP A 221 15.64 4.04 -13.44
N HIS A 222 14.86 3.14 -12.82
CA HIS A 222 13.64 2.53 -13.35
C HIS A 222 13.84 1.64 -14.60
N THR A 223 15.07 1.23 -14.91
CA THR A 223 15.38 0.44 -16.12
C THR A 223 15.38 -1.07 -15.87
N LEU A 224 15.51 -1.49 -14.61
CA LEU A 224 15.59 -2.91 -14.25
C LEU A 224 14.23 -3.45 -13.79
N LEU A 225 13.98 -4.71 -14.12
CA LEU A 225 12.90 -5.51 -13.54
C LEU A 225 13.02 -5.50 -12.01
N VAL A 226 11.91 -5.25 -11.30
CA VAL A 226 11.91 -5.10 -9.82
C VAL A 226 12.45 -6.32 -9.06
N PHE A 227 12.46 -7.49 -9.70
CA PHE A 227 13.00 -8.75 -9.15
C PHE A 227 14.49 -8.94 -9.39
N ASN A 228 15.14 -8.03 -10.14
CA ASN A 228 16.58 -8.09 -10.35
C ASN A 228 17.33 -7.93 -9.01
N ASP A 229 18.29 -8.81 -8.74
CA ASP A 229 19.01 -8.88 -7.45
C ASP A 229 19.71 -7.57 -7.06
N ALA A 230 20.12 -6.76 -8.05
CA ALA A 230 20.78 -5.47 -7.81
C ALA A 230 19.85 -4.45 -7.10
N ILE A 231 18.52 -4.53 -7.35
CA ILE A 231 17.54 -3.54 -6.85
C ILE A 231 16.40 -4.17 -6.05
N ARG A 232 16.29 -5.48 -5.97
CA ARG A 232 15.23 -6.18 -5.28
C ARG A 232 15.09 -5.69 -3.83
N GLY A 233 13.90 -5.19 -3.50
CA GLY A 233 13.61 -4.59 -2.19
C GLY A 233 14.19 -3.19 -1.97
N LYS A 234 14.77 -2.58 -3.02
CA LYS A 234 15.32 -1.21 -3.00
C LYS A 234 14.79 -0.36 -4.16
N THR A 235 13.77 -0.83 -4.87
CA THR A 235 13.15 -0.10 -5.97
C THR A 235 12.55 1.21 -5.48
N ASP A 236 12.56 2.23 -6.35
CA ASP A 236 11.80 3.45 -6.13
C ASP A 236 10.30 3.15 -6.13
N GLN A 237 9.56 3.66 -5.16
CA GLN A 237 8.13 3.45 -5.02
C GLN A 237 7.44 4.75 -4.63
N PHE A 238 6.26 4.96 -5.22
CA PHE A 238 5.37 6.04 -4.80
C PHE A 238 4.33 5.54 -3.79
N ILE A 239 3.87 6.44 -2.92
CA ILE A 239 2.81 6.20 -1.95
C ILE A 239 1.78 7.31 -2.13
N TYR A 240 0.61 6.95 -2.69
CA TYR A 240 -0.45 7.90 -2.97
C TYR A 240 -1.67 7.64 -2.10
N LYS A 241 -2.17 8.71 -1.50
CA LYS A 241 -3.37 8.71 -0.66
C LYS A 241 -4.48 9.50 -1.31
N PHE A 242 -5.60 8.82 -1.54
CA PHE A 242 -6.81 9.41 -2.09
C PHE A 242 -7.96 9.29 -1.09
N ARG A 243 -8.95 10.15 -1.24
CA ARG A 243 -10.18 10.14 -0.44
C ARG A 243 -11.39 10.08 -1.33
N LYS A 244 -12.37 9.26 -0.96
CA LYS A 244 -13.71 9.32 -1.52
C LYS A 244 -14.46 10.51 -0.91
N PRO A 245 -14.98 11.47 -1.71
CA PRO A 245 -15.73 12.62 -1.21
C PRO A 245 -16.99 12.25 -0.41
#